data_97a55a397e8545daf499f58e09c9b91d
#
_entry.id   97a55a397e8545daf499f58e09c9b91d
#
_cell.length_a   1.000
_cell.length_b   1.000
_cell.length_c   1.000
_cell.angle_alpha   90.00
_cell.angle_beta   90.00
_cell.angle_gamma   90.00
#
_symmetry.space_group_name_H-M   'P 1'
#
loop_
_entity.id
_entity.type
_entity.pdbx_description
1 polymer ?
#
loop_
_entity_poly.entity_id
_entity_poly.type
_entity_poly.pdbx_seq_one_letter_code
_entity_poly.pdbx_strand_id
1 'polypeptide(L)'
;MPSIFWTGKLSPTTKLMANFSNAIAWITGNARDSAAMKERVKKGYEGAVTDDVKRYDEFGLHHFTRISKALLEGIDLQGKAVLDVGCGTGILSLLALEQGCAHAVCGDLSEYMLGQCREKANALGYGPDRIDFRMLDAESLPFESNSFDAVISGMVLGFIPNQKSTVVEMVRLLRPGGVLAVSTHGPELYYEAIEVSFRSVPKHIVLGYRIEYWPRKEKDINRMFSEAGLIDVRTRQLTWKDSFENGNSAYEFFASTSAMWWCTKFSPDKIRLVSQKIRTAFERKPVKQITTDIILAYGRKPS
;
A
#
# COMPACT_ATOMS: atom_id res chain seq x y z
N MET A 1 -4.30 12.78 -16.11
CA MET A 1 -5.43 12.59 -15.18
C MET A 1 -5.45 11.14 -14.78
N PRO A 2 -5.61 10.77 -13.50
CA PRO A 2 -5.84 9.39 -13.13
C PRO A 2 -7.14 8.91 -13.78
N SER A 3 -7.16 7.65 -14.23
CA SER A 3 -8.37 7.05 -14.82
C SER A 3 -9.49 7.05 -13.79
N ILE A 4 -10.69 7.47 -14.19
CA ILE A 4 -11.91 7.30 -13.39
C ILE A 4 -12.46 5.86 -13.53
N PHE A 5 -11.90 5.08 -14.45
CA PHE A 5 -12.36 3.73 -14.72
C PHE A 5 -11.58 2.71 -13.88
N TRP A 6 -12.30 1.76 -13.31
CA TRP A 6 -11.72 0.62 -12.65
C TRP A 6 -10.90 -0.21 -13.64
N THR A 7 -9.61 -0.38 -13.36
CA THR A 7 -8.67 -1.12 -14.22
C THR A 7 -8.45 -2.56 -13.77
N GLY A 8 -8.83 -2.88 -12.53
CA GLY A 8 -8.71 -4.22 -11.97
C GLY A 8 -9.78 -5.20 -12.48
N LYS A 9 -9.63 -6.47 -12.06
CA LYS A 9 -10.59 -7.54 -12.32
C LYS A 9 -11.79 -7.38 -11.40
N LEU A 10 -12.97 -7.33 -11.97
CA LEU A 10 -14.27 -7.39 -11.29
C LEU A 10 -15.29 -7.94 -12.27
N SER A 11 -16.40 -8.48 -11.75
CA SER A 11 -17.55 -8.79 -12.60
C SER A 11 -18.08 -7.53 -13.31
N PRO A 12 -18.72 -7.67 -14.48
CA PRO A 12 -19.21 -6.51 -15.23
C PRO A 12 -20.10 -5.58 -14.40
N THR A 13 -21.01 -6.16 -13.59
CA THR A 13 -21.93 -5.39 -12.74
C THR A 13 -21.19 -4.63 -11.63
N THR A 14 -20.24 -5.29 -10.94
CA THR A 14 -19.45 -4.66 -9.87
C THR A 14 -18.52 -3.60 -10.44
N LYS A 15 -17.94 -3.85 -11.61
CA LYS A 15 -17.10 -2.89 -12.32
C LYS A 15 -17.87 -1.62 -12.73
N LEU A 16 -19.09 -1.78 -13.22
CA LEU A 16 -19.98 -0.63 -13.54
C LEU A 16 -20.25 0.21 -12.29
N MET A 17 -20.54 -0.43 -11.15
CA MET A 17 -20.76 0.27 -9.88
C MET A 17 -19.50 1.01 -9.40
N ALA A 18 -18.34 0.38 -9.48
CA ALA A 18 -17.06 0.99 -9.11
C ALA A 18 -16.76 2.22 -9.97
N ASN A 19 -16.96 2.11 -11.29
CA ASN A 19 -16.77 3.22 -12.23
C ASN A 19 -17.74 4.37 -11.95
N PHE A 20 -18.99 4.06 -11.64
CA PHE A 20 -20.00 5.07 -11.30
C PHE A 20 -19.64 5.79 -9.98
N SER A 21 -19.19 5.04 -8.96
CA SER A 21 -18.71 5.63 -7.71
C SER A 21 -17.50 6.55 -7.92
N ASN A 22 -16.53 6.11 -8.72
CA ASN A 22 -15.34 6.89 -9.06
C ASN A 22 -15.71 8.17 -9.85
N ALA A 23 -16.67 8.10 -10.77
CA ALA A 23 -17.17 9.26 -11.49
C ALA A 23 -17.82 10.29 -10.56
N ILE A 24 -18.68 9.83 -9.63
CA ILE A 24 -19.27 10.72 -8.61
C ILE A 24 -18.18 11.34 -7.72
N ALA A 25 -17.21 10.55 -7.26
CA ALA A 25 -16.09 11.05 -6.44
C ALA A 25 -15.30 12.13 -7.18
N TRP A 26 -15.15 11.99 -8.48
CA TRP A 26 -14.48 12.98 -9.33
C TRP A 26 -15.31 14.26 -9.50
N ILE A 27 -16.62 14.14 -9.79
CA ILE A 27 -17.53 15.26 -9.97
C ILE A 27 -17.68 16.07 -8.67
N THR A 28 -17.81 15.40 -7.53
CA THR A 28 -17.94 16.04 -6.21
C THR A 28 -16.65 16.59 -5.65
N GLY A 29 -15.52 16.44 -6.35
CA GLY A 29 -14.19 16.87 -5.89
C GLY A 29 -13.54 15.93 -4.87
N ASN A 30 -14.23 14.94 -4.35
CA ASN A 30 -13.72 13.99 -3.36
C ASN A 30 -12.47 13.21 -3.84
N ALA A 31 -12.35 12.97 -5.14
CA ALA A 31 -11.19 12.31 -5.74
C ALA A 31 -10.01 13.26 -6.03
N ARG A 32 -10.20 14.58 -5.90
CA ARG A 32 -9.22 15.62 -6.21
C ARG A 32 -8.58 16.22 -4.97
N ASP A 33 -9.22 16.07 -3.83
CA ASP A 33 -8.72 16.58 -2.56
C ASP A 33 -7.63 15.66 -1.99
N SER A 34 -6.39 15.98 -2.34
CA SER A 34 -5.21 15.22 -1.92
C SER A 34 -5.05 15.22 -0.40
N ALA A 35 -5.29 16.36 0.27
CA ALA A 35 -5.15 16.47 1.71
C ALA A 35 -6.19 15.62 2.44
N ALA A 36 -7.45 15.68 2.01
CA ALA A 36 -8.50 14.82 2.57
C ALA A 36 -8.27 13.32 2.28
N MET A 37 -7.64 12.97 1.17
CA MET A 37 -7.29 11.57 0.89
C MET A 37 -6.19 11.08 1.84
N LYS A 38 -5.11 11.85 2.03
CA LYS A 38 -4.03 11.53 2.97
C LYS A 38 -4.54 11.38 4.39
N GLU A 39 -5.37 12.33 4.83
CA GLU A 39 -5.96 12.30 6.17
C GLU A 39 -6.83 11.05 6.39
N ARG A 40 -7.59 10.61 5.38
CA ARG A 40 -8.36 9.36 5.45
C ARG A 40 -7.48 8.13 5.54
N VAL A 41 -6.43 8.06 4.72
CA VAL A 41 -5.47 6.96 4.76
C VAL A 41 -4.82 6.91 6.14
N LYS A 42 -4.30 8.03 6.62
CA LYS A 42 -3.71 8.15 7.96
C LYS A 42 -4.65 7.64 9.04
N LYS A 43 -5.89 8.16 9.10
CA LYS A 43 -6.90 7.71 10.08
C LYS A 43 -7.21 6.21 10.01
N GLY A 44 -7.24 5.64 8.81
CA GLY A 44 -7.41 4.21 8.64
C GLY A 44 -6.31 3.42 9.32
N TYR A 45 -5.06 3.79 9.07
CA TYR A 45 -3.89 3.10 9.63
C TYR A 45 -3.54 3.49 11.07
N GLU A 46 -4.19 4.48 11.66
CA GLU A 46 -4.14 4.78 13.10
C GLU A 46 -5.21 4.06 13.92
N GLY A 47 -6.01 3.19 13.30
CA GLY A 47 -7.08 2.45 13.99
C GLY A 47 -8.32 3.27 14.28
N ALA A 48 -8.44 4.47 13.69
CA ALA A 48 -9.58 5.35 13.93
C ALA A 48 -10.88 4.88 13.24
N VAL A 49 -10.80 3.91 12.34
CA VAL A 49 -11.95 3.35 11.60
C VAL A 49 -12.50 2.12 12.28
N THR A 50 -11.63 1.13 12.46
CA THR A 50 -11.93 -0.13 13.14
C THR A 50 -10.67 -0.57 13.90
N ASP A 51 -10.85 -1.43 14.91
CA ASP A 51 -9.71 -2.05 15.60
C ASP A 51 -9.01 -3.11 14.73
N ASP A 52 -9.52 -3.40 13.53
CA ASP A 52 -8.96 -4.43 12.65
C ASP A 52 -7.49 -4.14 12.29
N VAL A 53 -7.11 -2.86 12.13
CA VAL A 53 -5.72 -2.48 11.85
C VAL A 53 -4.75 -2.83 12.96
N LYS A 54 -5.23 -2.94 14.21
CA LYS A 54 -4.40 -3.38 15.34
C LYS A 54 -3.95 -4.84 15.20
N ARG A 55 -4.64 -5.59 14.36
CA ARG A 55 -4.35 -6.99 14.03
C ARG A 55 -3.63 -7.11 12.67
N TYR A 56 -3.07 -6.00 12.16
CA TYR A 56 -2.40 -5.95 10.85
C TYR A 56 -1.32 -7.01 10.70
N ASP A 57 -0.42 -7.14 11.69
CA ASP A 57 0.63 -8.14 11.65
C ASP A 57 0.10 -9.56 11.92
N GLU A 58 -0.91 -9.73 12.78
CA GLU A 58 -1.50 -11.04 13.05
C GLU A 58 -1.99 -11.72 11.76
N PHE A 59 -2.63 -10.98 10.88
CA PHE A 59 -3.20 -11.52 9.64
C PHE A 59 -2.37 -11.25 8.39
N GLY A 60 -1.59 -10.15 8.38
CA GLY A 60 -0.87 -9.69 7.21
C GLY A 60 0.61 -10.04 7.18
N LEU A 61 1.22 -10.41 8.32
CA LEU A 61 2.68 -10.57 8.43
C LEU A 61 3.25 -11.53 7.38
N HIS A 62 2.67 -12.73 7.26
CA HIS A 62 3.15 -13.72 6.28
C HIS A 62 3.04 -13.21 4.85
N HIS A 63 1.90 -12.59 4.54
CA HIS A 63 1.60 -12.01 3.24
C HIS A 63 2.60 -10.90 2.84
N PHE A 64 2.76 -9.88 3.70
CA PHE A 64 3.66 -8.77 3.42
C PHE A 64 5.14 -9.16 3.50
N THR A 65 5.50 -10.14 4.33
CA THR A 65 6.85 -10.71 4.34
C THR A 65 7.19 -11.35 3.00
N ARG A 66 6.26 -12.10 2.41
CA ARG A 66 6.45 -12.69 1.07
C ARG A 66 6.65 -11.62 -0.01
N ILE A 67 5.84 -10.56 0.01
CA ILE A 67 5.96 -9.42 -0.91
C ILE A 67 7.31 -8.72 -0.72
N SER A 68 7.68 -8.42 0.52
CA SER A 68 8.91 -7.71 0.87
C SER A 68 10.15 -8.50 0.48
N LYS A 69 10.18 -9.81 0.75
CA LYS A 69 11.28 -10.69 0.31
C LYS A 69 11.42 -10.68 -1.21
N ALA A 70 10.31 -10.84 -1.94
CA ALA A 70 10.34 -10.82 -3.40
C ALA A 70 10.83 -9.47 -3.98
N LEU A 71 10.53 -8.35 -3.31
CA LEU A 71 11.03 -7.03 -3.70
C LEU A 71 12.53 -6.91 -3.44
N LEU A 72 13.00 -7.36 -2.27
CA LEU A 72 14.40 -7.26 -1.88
C LEU A 72 15.33 -8.21 -2.65
N GLU A 73 14.84 -9.35 -3.16
CA GLU A 73 15.59 -10.23 -4.06
C GLU A 73 16.11 -9.52 -5.33
N GLY A 74 15.46 -8.43 -5.74
CA GLY A 74 15.82 -7.68 -6.93
C GLY A 74 16.91 -6.62 -6.76
N ILE A 75 17.42 -6.41 -5.53
CA ILE A 75 18.38 -5.34 -5.20
C ILE A 75 19.43 -5.82 -4.21
N ASP A 76 20.62 -5.24 -4.31
CA ASP A 76 21.69 -5.41 -3.32
C ASP A 76 21.68 -4.24 -2.34
N LEU A 77 21.47 -4.54 -1.06
CA LEU A 77 21.42 -3.55 0.02
C LEU A 77 22.63 -3.63 0.98
N GLN A 78 23.59 -4.53 0.76
CA GLN A 78 24.74 -4.70 1.64
C GLN A 78 25.51 -3.39 1.81
N GLY A 79 25.61 -2.91 3.05
CA GLY A 79 26.32 -1.67 3.40
C GLY A 79 25.66 -0.37 2.92
N LYS A 80 24.40 -0.41 2.47
CA LYS A 80 23.69 0.73 1.89
C LYS A 80 22.93 1.54 2.94
N ALA A 81 22.80 2.87 2.69
CA ALA A 81 21.85 3.74 3.36
C ALA A 81 20.50 3.68 2.64
N VAL A 82 19.46 3.28 3.35
CA VAL A 82 18.13 2.97 2.80
C VAL A 82 17.07 3.89 3.40
N LEU A 83 16.17 4.41 2.56
CA LEU A 83 14.91 5.03 2.99
C LEU A 83 13.75 4.11 2.61
N ASP A 84 12.92 3.74 3.57
CA ASP A 84 11.65 3.04 3.36
C ASP A 84 10.49 4.03 3.47
N VAL A 85 9.82 4.30 2.34
CA VAL A 85 8.72 5.27 2.25
C VAL A 85 7.39 4.55 2.41
N GLY A 86 6.68 4.85 3.50
CA GLY A 86 5.49 4.14 3.93
C GLY A 86 5.84 2.78 4.55
N CYS A 87 6.75 2.80 5.52
CA CYS A 87 7.30 1.57 6.12
C CYS A 87 6.27 0.72 6.87
N GLY A 88 5.11 1.29 7.24
CA GLY A 88 4.10 0.60 8.03
C GLY A 88 4.69 0.05 9.32
N THR A 89 4.41 -1.22 9.61
CA THR A 89 4.95 -1.92 10.79
C THR A 89 6.40 -2.41 10.62
N GLY A 90 7.11 -1.98 9.56
CA GLY A 90 8.54 -2.14 9.37
C GLY A 90 9.00 -3.45 8.71
N ILE A 91 8.11 -4.26 8.17
CA ILE A 91 8.45 -5.57 7.60
C ILE A 91 9.57 -5.44 6.53
N LEU A 92 9.42 -4.48 5.60
CA LEU A 92 10.38 -4.28 4.52
C LEU A 92 11.71 -3.73 5.05
N SER A 93 11.68 -2.73 5.94
CA SER A 93 12.87 -2.14 6.56
C SER A 93 13.67 -3.15 7.39
N LEU A 94 12.99 -3.96 8.20
CA LEU A 94 13.66 -4.97 9.05
C LEU A 94 14.30 -6.07 8.22
N LEU A 95 13.66 -6.51 7.13
CA LEU A 95 14.26 -7.43 6.18
C LEU A 95 15.47 -6.80 5.44
N ALA A 96 15.42 -5.51 5.13
CA ALA A 96 16.57 -4.81 4.54
C ALA A 96 17.78 -4.76 5.51
N LEU A 97 17.52 -4.55 6.81
CA LEU A 97 18.55 -4.62 7.85
C LEU A 97 19.11 -6.03 8.01
N GLU A 98 18.28 -7.06 7.95
CA GLU A 98 18.68 -8.47 7.96
C GLU A 98 19.56 -8.82 6.76
N GLN A 99 19.31 -8.22 5.59
CA GLN A 99 20.15 -8.35 4.40
C GLN A 99 21.42 -7.50 4.44
N GLY A 100 21.70 -6.82 5.54
CA GLY A 100 22.96 -6.12 5.77
C GLY A 100 23.00 -4.66 5.29
N CYS A 101 21.85 -3.98 5.10
CA CYS A 101 21.91 -2.53 4.88
C CYS A 101 22.55 -1.86 6.10
N ALA A 102 23.37 -0.82 5.87
CA ALA A 102 24.11 -0.15 6.93
C ALA A 102 23.18 0.61 7.86
N HIS A 103 22.23 1.33 7.30
CA HIS A 103 21.27 2.16 8.03
C HIS A 103 19.94 2.25 7.27
N ALA A 104 18.84 2.11 7.98
CA ALA A 104 17.48 2.28 7.46
C ALA A 104 16.77 3.48 8.09
N VAL A 105 16.19 4.35 7.27
CA VAL A 105 15.23 5.36 7.72
C VAL A 105 13.82 4.88 7.39
N CYS A 106 13.00 4.66 8.41
CA CYS A 106 11.62 4.20 8.31
C CYS A 106 10.69 5.40 8.35
N GLY A 107 10.01 5.69 7.24
CA GLY A 107 9.10 6.81 7.13
C GLY A 107 7.65 6.39 6.92
N ASP A 108 6.71 6.92 7.72
CA ASP A 108 5.28 6.68 7.56
C ASP A 108 4.46 7.91 7.99
N LEU A 109 3.23 8.03 7.49
CA LEU A 109 2.27 9.06 7.93
C LEU A 109 1.61 8.72 9.28
N SER A 110 1.60 7.45 9.67
CA SER A 110 0.94 6.95 10.88
C SER A 110 1.95 6.75 12.01
N GLU A 111 1.79 7.50 13.10
CA GLU A 111 2.59 7.28 14.31
C GLU A 111 2.32 5.91 14.94
N TYR A 112 1.09 5.39 14.81
CA TYR A 112 0.77 4.04 15.26
C TYR A 112 1.62 2.99 14.54
N MET A 113 1.72 3.08 13.21
CA MET A 113 2.54 2.16 12.41
C MET A 113 4.03 2.28 12.76
N LEU A 114 4.55 3.50 12.89
CA LEU A 114 5.92 3.75 13.32
C LEU A 114 6.20 3.19 14.73
N GLY A 115 5.24 3.29 15.65
CA GLY A 115 5.33 2.70 16.99
C GLY A 115 5.52 1.19 16.93
N GLN A 116 4.72 0.49 16.11
CA GLN A 116 4.84 -0.95 15.89
C GLN A 116 6.19 -1.34 15.24
N CYS A 117 6.65 -0.54 14.27
CA CYS A 117 7.96 -0.73 13.65
C CYS A 117 9.09 -0.60 14.68
N ARG A 118 9.04 0.44 15.50
CA ARG A 118 10.03 0.71 16.57
C ARG A 118 10.08 -0.41 17.61
N GLU A 119 8.93 -0.89 18.05
CA GLU A 119 8.84 -2.02 19.00
C GLU A 119 9.52 -3.28 18.43
N LYS A 120 9.26 -3.62 17.16
CA LYS A 120 9.88 -4.77 16.51
C LYS A 120 11.39 -4.58 16.31
N ALA A 121 11.83 -3.40 15.90
CA ALA A 121 13.24 -3.10 15.75
C ALA A 121 14.01 -3.25 17.07
N ASN A 122 13.45 -2.70 18.15
CA ASN A 122 14.01 -2.84 19.51
C ASN A 122 14.06 -4.29 19.96
N ALA A 123 13.02 -5.08 19.69
CA ALA A 123 12.98 -6.51 20.04
C ALA A 123 14.04 -7.33 19.28
N LEU A 124 14.43 -6.89 18.08
CA LEU A 124 15.50 -7.46 17.27
C LEU A 124 16.90 -6.89 17.61
N GLY A 125 17.00 -5.95 18.55
CA GLY A 125 18.27 -5.36 18.99
C GLY A 125 18.82 -4.27 18.06
N TYR A 126 18.03 -3.72 17.13
CA TYR A 126 18.46 -2.61 16.31
C TYR A 126 18.37 -1.30 17.07
N GLY A 127 19.51 -0.61 17.20
CA GLY A 127 19.63 0.69 17.84
C GLY A 127 19.63 1.86 16.84
N PRO A 128 19.73 3.10 17.36
CA PRO A 128 19.69 4.32 16.53
C PRO A 128 20.86 4.45 15.55
N ASP A 129 21.91 3.68 15.71
CA ASP A 129 23.02 3.55 14.76
C ASP A 129 22.64 2.79 13.49
N ARG A 130 21.56 1.99 13.54
CA ARG A 130 21.10 1.13 12.45
C ARG A 130 19.74 1.54 11.88
N ILE A 131 18.88 2.22 12.66
CA ILE A 131 17.51 2.51 12.24
C ILE A 131 17.00 3.82 12.84
N ASP A 132 16.36 4.63 12.00
CA ASP A 132 15.64 5.86 12.35
C ASP A 132 14.15 5.74 12.00
N PHE A 133 13.28 6.39 12.80
CA PHE A 133 11.83 6.42 12.58
C PHE A 133 11.36 7.86 12.44
N ARG A 134 10.68 8.18 11.33
CA ARG A 134 10.25 9.54 11.03
C ARG A 134 8.82 9.59 10.52
N MET A 135 8.00 10.47 11.08
CA MET A 135 6.74 10.84 10.44
C MET A 135 7.03 11.58 9.14
N LEU A 136 6.63 11.00 8.01
CA LEU A 136 6.91 11.51 6.68
C LEU A 136 5.67 11.49 5.79
N ASP A 137 5.48 12.58 5.04
CA ASP A 137 4.61 12.60 3.88
C ASP A 137 5.44 12.26 2.63
N ALA A 138 5.09 11.17 1.95
CA ALA A 138 5.79 10.70 0.76
C ALA A 138 5.81 11.71 -0.40
N GLU A 139 4.90 12.69 -0.40
CA GLU A 139 4.86 13.78 -1.39
C GLU A 139 5.81 14.95 -1.07
N SER A 140 6.41 14.96 0.15
CA SER A 140 7.32 16.02 0.60
C SER A 140 8.31 15.45 1.59
N LEU A 141 9.40 14.88 1.11
CA LEU A 141 10.40 14.19 1.91
C LEU A 141 11.50 15.18 2.36
N PRO A 142 11.67 15.43 3.68
CA PRO A 142 12.55 16.46 4.22
C PRO A 142 14.02 16.01 4.29
N PHE A 143 14.54 15.51 3.19
CA PHE A 143 15.92 15.10 3.05
C PHE A 143 16.58 15.84 1.88
N GLU A 144 17.87 16.02 1.96
CA GLU A 144 18.67 16.56 0.86
C GLU A 144 18.70 15.61 -0.33
N SER A 145 18.91 16.14 -1.53
CA SER A 145 19.12 15.33 -2.72
C SER A 145 20.35 14.43 -2.57
N ASN A 146 20.32 13.24 -3.15
CA ASN A 146 21.44 12.30 -3.13
C ASN A 146 21.83 11.80 -1.72
N SER A 147 20.84 11.61 -0.83
CA SER A 147 21.07 11.18 0.56
C SER A 147 21.13 9.64 0.72
N PHE A 148 20.47 8.88 -0.15
CA PHE A 148 20.30 7.44 0.01
C PHE A 148 20.86 6.64 -1.18
N ASP A 149 21.40 5.45 -0.89
CA ASP A 149 21.82 4.48 -1.91
C ASP A 149 20.64 3.70 -2.49
N ALA A 150 19.61 3.51 -1.66
CA ALA A 150 18.34 2.91 -2.10
C ALA A 150 17.14 3.61 -1.45
N VAL A 151 16.07 3.78 -2.22
CA VAL A 151 14.74 4.12 -1.73
C VAL A 151 13.83 2.94 -2.02
N ILE A 152 13.18 2.42 -0.99
CA ILE A 152 12.26 1.30 -1.09
C ILE A 152 10.85 1.73 -0.66
N SER A 153 9.82 1.07 -1.20
CA SER A 153 8.44 1.35 -0.80
C SER A 153 7.56 0.13 -1.08
N GLY A 154 6.94 -0.41 -0.04
CA GLY A 154 6.14 -1.63 -0.11
C GLY A 154 4.65 -1.37 -0.07
N MET A 155 3.91 -1.60 -1.18
CA MET A 155 2.44 -1.54 -1.26
C MET A 155 1.82 -0.16 -0.92
N VAL A 156 2.57 0.93 -1.01
CA VAL A 156 2.18 2.28 -0.59
C VAL A 156 1.67 3.13 -1.74
N LEU A 157 2.26 2.99 -2.93
CA LEU A 157 2.06 3.89 -4.06
C LEU A 157 0.58 4.08 -4.44
N GLY A 158 -0.25 3.04 -4.26
CA GLY A 158 -1.69 3.11 -4.52
C GLY A 158 -2.46 4.06 -3.58
N PHE A 159 -1.92 4.38 -2.43
CA PHE A 159 -2.54 5.26 -1.42
C PHE A 159 -2.12 6.73 -1.57
N ILE A 160 -1.13 7.01 -2.42
CA ILE A 160 -0.59 8.36 -2.61
C ILE A 160 -1.38 9.09 -3.71
N PRO A 161 -1.91 10.29 -3.42
CA PRO A 161 -2.68 11.07 -4.41
C PRO A 161 -1.87 11.46 -5.65
N ASN A 162 -0.65 11.99 -5.46
CA ASN A 162 0.21 12.52 -6.53
C ASN A 162 1.41 11.59 -6.78
N GLN A 163 1.15 10.38 -7.24
CA GLN A 163 2.14 9.31 -7.39
C GLN A 163 3.34 9.70 -8.26
N LYS A 164 3.11 10.43 -9.37
CA LYS A 164 4.20 10.84 -10.26
C LYS A 164 5.19 11.79 -9.56
N SER A 165 4.70 12.81 -8.87
CA SER A 165 5.56 13.73 -8.12
C SER A 165 6.27 13.02 -6.96
N THR A 166 5.60 12.07 -6.32
CA THR A 166 6.21 11.25 -5.28
C THR A 166 7.36 10.40 -5.81
N VAL A 167 7.19 9.77 -6.98
CA VAL A 167 8.30 9.01 -7.59
C VAL A 167 9.46 9.94 -7.96
N VAL A 168 9.19 11.14 -8.51
CA VAL A 168 10.23 12.15 -8.77
C VAL A 168 10.95 12.53 -7.48
N GLU A 169 10.22 12.72 -6.38
CA GLU A 169 10.79 13.04 -5.07
C GLU A 169 11.65 11.90 -4.51
N MET A 170 11.20 10.65 -4.62
CA MET A 170 12.01 9.48 -4.28
C MET A 170 13.30 9.40 -5.10
N VAL A 171 13.23 9.67 -6.42
CA VAL A 171 14.42 9.69 -7.30
C VAL A 171 15.37 10.83 -6.96
N ARG A 172 14.86 11.99 -6.56
CA ARG A 172 15.68 13.12 -6.08
C ARG A 172 16.61 12.69 -4.94
N LEU A 173 16.09 11.89 -4.02
CA LEU A 173 16.81 11.44 -2.83
C LEU A 173 17.88 10.38 -3.11
N LEU A 174 17.79 9.66 -4.22
CA LEU A 174 18.80 8.68 -4.59
C LEU A 174 20.13 9.35 -4.94
N ARG A 175 21.23 8.77 -4.50
CA ARG A 175 22.57 9.05 -5.01
C ARG A 175 22.69 8.66 -6.49
N PRO A 176 23.60 9.25 -7.26
CA PRO A 176 23.94 8.72 -8.59
C PRO A 176 24.23 7.21 -8.51
N GLY A 177 23.64 6.41 -9.41
CA GLY A 177 23.71 4.95 -9.37
C GLY A 177 22.80 4.26 -8.34
N GLY A 178 22.12 5.02 -7.48
CA GLY A 178 21.19 4.49 -6.47
C GLY A 178 19.93 3.88 -7.09
N VAL A 179 19.23 3.03 -6.32
CA VAL A 179 18.10 2.21 -6.78
C VAL A 179 16.80 2.60 -6.13
N LEU A 180 15.74 2.79 -6.93
CA LEU A 180 14.36 2.80 -6.48
C LEU A 180 13.76 1.41 -6.64
N ALA A 181 13.19 0.84 -5.56
CA ALA A 181 12.47 -0.41 -5.61
C ALA A 181 11.07 -0.26 -4.96
N VAL A 182 10.03 -0.58 -5.71
CA VAL A 182 8.64 -0.39 -5.28
C VAL A 182 7.83 -1.64 -5.54
N SER A 183 7.03 -2.08 -4.57
CA SER A 183 5.92 -2.99 -4.83
C SER A 183 4.59 -2.26 -4.83
N THR A 184 3.70 -2.63 -5.74
CA THR A 184 2.37 -2.02 -5.85
C THR A 184 1.32 -3.02 -6.35
N HIS A 185 0.09 -2.57 -6.35
CA HIS A 185 -1.09 -3.37 -6.66
C HIS A 185 -1.14 -3.77 -8.14
N GLY A 186 -1.31 -5.06 -8.41
CA GLY A 186 -1.66 -5.59 -9.71
C GLY A 186 -3.19 -5.54 -9.97
N PRO A 187 -3.63 -5.86 -11.20
CA PRO A 187 -5.03 -5.76 -11.60
C PRO A 187 -5.98 -6.72 -10.89
N GLU A 188 -5.49 -7.84 -10.36
CA GLU A 188 -6.30 -8.86 -9.70
C GLU A 188 -6.18 -8.85 -8.16
N LEU A 189 -5.44 -7.89 -7.59
CA LEU A 189 -5.25 -7.83 -6.14
C LEU A 189 -6.58 -7.80 -5.39
N TYR A 190 -6.77 -8.77 -4.49
CA TYR A 190 -7.93 -8.92 -3.61
C TYR A 190 -9.27 -9.01 -4.35
N TYR A 191 -9.26 -9.46 -5.61
CA TYR A 191 -10.43 -9.52 -6.47
C TYR A 191 -11.65 -10.16 -5.79
N GLU A 192 -11.49 -11.32 -5.15
CA GLU A 192 -12.58 -12.05 -4.50
C GLU A 192 -13.17 -11.26 -3.32
N ALA A 193 -12.31 -10.69 -2.50
CA ALA A 193 -12.69 -9.91 -1.33
C ALA A 193 -13.40 -8.59 -1.72
N ILE A 194 -12.87 -7.91 -2.72
CA ILE A 194 -13.46 -6.67 -3.26
C ILE A 194 -14.84 -6.97 -3.87
N GLU A 195 -14.96 -8.04 -4.66
CA GLU A 195 -16.22 -8.45 -5.30
C GLU A 195 -17.33 -8.72 -4.26
N VAL A 196 -17.00 -9.50 -3.21
CA VAL A 196 -17.95 -9.79 -2.12
C VAL A 196 -18.31 -8.51 -1.36
N SER A 197 -17.32 -7.69 -1.04
CA SER A 197 -17.54 -6.42 -0.32
C SER A 197 -18.50 -5.50 -1.08
N PHE A 198 -18.27 -5.27 -2.37
CA PHE A 198 -19.13 -4.43 -3.20
C PHE A 198 -20.55 -4.93 -3.31
N ARG A 199 -20.76 -6.25 -3.37
CA ARG A 199 -22.09 -6.83 -3.48
C ARG A 199 -22.87 -6.81 -2.16
N SER A 200 -22.17 -6.81 -1.04
CA SER A 200 -22.78 -6.88 0.30
C SER A 200 -23.19 -5.51 0.85
N VAL A 201 -22.55 -4.43 0.38
CA VAL A 201 -22.82 -3.08 0.88
C VAL A 201 -23.87 -2.37 0.03
N PRO A 202 -24.87 -1.69 0.63
CA PRO A 202 -25.83 -0.90 -0.11
C PRO A 202 -25.18 0.12 -1.02
N LYS A 203 -25.64 0.23 -2.26
CA LYS A 203 -25.04 1.06 -3.32
C LYS A 203 -24.83 2.51 -2.90
N HIS A 204 -25.77 3.12 -2.17
CA HIS A 204 -25.67 4.51 -1.70
C HIS A 204 -24.56 4.73 -0.67
N ILE A 205 -24.04 3.67 -0.06
CA ILE A 205 -22.94 3.76 0.90
C ILE A 205 -21.57 3.91 0.21
N VAL A 206 -21.37 3.24 -0.93
CA VAL A 206 -20.09 3.27 -1.67
C VAL A 206 -20.01 4.37 -2.73
N LEU A 207 -21.14 5.04 -3.03
CA LEU A 207 -21.17 6.11 -4.03
C LEU A 207 -20.35 7.33 -3.59
N GLY A 208 -19.54 7.86 -4.50
CA GLY A 208 -18.75 9.06 -4.27
C GLY A 208 -17.41 8.82 -3.58
N TYR A 209 -16.98 7.56 -3.45
CA TYR A 209 -15.65 7.19 -2.96
C TYR A 209 -14.79 6.70 -4.12
N ARG A 210 -13.53 7.17 -4.18
CA ARG A 210 -12.53 6.59 -5.06
C ARG A 210 -12.11 5.24 -4.49
N ILE A 211 -12.28 4.19 -5.29
CA ILE A 211 -12.08 2.81 -4.85
C ILE A 211 -10.89 2.17 -5.59
N GLU A 212 -10.24 2.92 -6.47
CA GLU A 212 -9.19 2.39 -7.31
C GLU A 212 -7.82 2.68 -6.73
N TYR A 213 -6.99 1.63 -6.70
CA TYR A 213 -5.56 1.71 -6.47
C TYR A 213 -4.86 1.83 -7.83
N TRP A 214 -4.09 2.86 -8.00
CA TRP A 214 -3.32 3.08 -9.22
C TRP A 214 -1.84 3.21 -8.86
N PRO A 215 -0.89 2.81 -9.70
CA PRO A 215 -1.00 2.12 -10.98
C PRO A 215 -1.21 0.60 -10.81
N ARG A 216 -1.93 -0.02 -11.75
CA ARG A 216 -2.25 -1.45 -11.74
C ARG A 216 -1.68 -2.22 -12.94
N LYS A 217 -0.83 -1.60 -13.74
CA LYS A 217 -0.21 -2.23 -14.93
C LYS A 217 1.26 -1.89 -14.98
N GLU A 218 2.07 -2.89 -15.31
CA GLU A 218 3.52 -2.73 -15.46
C GLU A 218 3.88 -1.55 -16.38
N LYS A 219 3.18 -1.40 -17.51
CA LYS A 219 3.43 -0.29 -18.45
C LYS A 219 3.24 1.11 -17.84
N ASP A 220 2.32 1.27 -16.89
CA ASP A 220 2.07 2.56 -16.27
C ASP A 220 3.19 2.90 -15.27
N ILE A 221 3.71 1.88 -14.57
CA ILE A 221 4.85 2.02 -13.66
C ILE A 221 6.13 2.26 -14.46
N ASN A 222 6.38 1.47 -15.49
CA ASN A 222 7.55 1.64 -16.37
C ASN A 222 7.61 3.06 -16.91
N ARG A 223 6.49 3.56 -17.44
CA ARG A 223 6.41 4.93 -17.93
C ARG A 223 6.69 5.96 -16.83
N MET A 224 6.10 5.79 -15.64
CA MET A 224 6.27 6.72 -14.53
C MET A 224 7.73 6.77 -14.05
N PHE A 225 8.40 5.62 -13.98
CA PHE A 225 9.81 5.53 -13.60
C PHE A 225 10.72 6.16 -14.66
N SER A 226 10.46 5.88 -15.95
CA SER A 226 11.21 6.51 -17.07
C SER A 226 11.00 8.01 -17.14
N GLU A 227 9.75 8.49 -16.95
CA GLU A 227 9.45 9.93 -16.90
C GLU A 227 10.10 10.62 -15.70
N ALA A 228 10.39 9.90 -14.61
CA ALA A 228 11.15 10.40 -13.45
C ALA A 228 12.68 10.38 -13.64
N GLY A 229 13.16 9.95 -14.80
CA GLY A 229 14.59 9.95 -15.15
C GLY A 229 15.36 8.70 -14.72
N LEU A 230 14.67 7.63 -14.32
CA LEU A 230 15.32 6.35 -14.01
C LEU A 230 15.70 5.60 -15.30
N ILE A 231 16.85 4.94 -15.23
CA ILE A 231 17.34 3.99 -16.24
C ILE A 231 17.23 2.56 -15.72
N ASP A 232 17.47 1.57 -16.59
CA ASP A 232 17.39 0.13 -16.27
C ASP A 232 16.04 -0.24 -15.61
N VAL A 233 14.98 0.44 -16.06
CA VAL A 233 13.64 0.23 -15.51
C VAL A 233 13.14 -1.16 -15.86
N ARG A 234 12.78 -1.92 -14.84
CA ARG A 234 12.21 -3.26 -14.99
C ARG A 234 11.05 -3.48 -14.05
N THR A 235 10.10 -4.26 -14.49
CA THR A 235 8.95 -4.71 -13.68
C THR A 235 8.83 -6.22 -13.72
N ARG A 236 8.20 -6.77 -12.67
CA ARG A 236 7.84 -8.18 -12.57
C ARG A 236 6.50 -8.28 -11.85
N GLN A 237 5.50 -8.83 -12.52
CA GLN A 237 4.22 -9.14 -11.88
C GLN A 237 4.27 -10.51 -11.23
N LEU A 238 3.76 -10.61 -10.01
CA LEU A 238 3.63 -11.86 -9.26
C LEU A 238 2.19 -12.03 -8.85
N THR A 239 1.66 -13.24 -9.06
CA THR A 239 0.29 -13.59 -8.70
C THR A 239 0.25 -14.92 -7.97
N TRP A 240 -0.47 -14.97 -6.84
CA TRP A 240 -0.75 -16.22 -6.12
C TRP A 240 -2.09 -16.12 -5.40
N LYS A 241 -2.50 -17.21 -4.74
CA LYS A 241 -3.70 -17.23 -3.90
C LYS A 241 -3.31 -17.55 -2.47
N ASP A 242 -3.73 -16.68 -1.57
CA ASP A 242 -3.70 -16.93 -0.13
C ASP A 242 -4.95 -17.73 0.24
N SER A 243 -4.77 -18.83 0.96
CA SER A 243 -5.86 -19.75 1.36
C SER A 243 -6.24 -19.53 2.80
N PHE A 244 -7.53 -19.59 3.10
CA PHE A 244 -8.11 -19.35 4.42
C PHE A 244 -8.97 -20.56 4.83
N GLU A 245 -8.98 -20.85 6.12
CA GLU A 245 -9.76 -21.94 6.69
C GLU A 245 -11.27 -21.73 6.44
N ASN A 246 -11.73 -20.51 6.65
CA ASN A 246 -13.13 -20.12 6.53
C ASN A 246 -13.31 -18.67 6.07
N GLY A 247 -14.55 -18.24 5.85
CA GLY A 247 -14.86 -16.89 5.41
C GLY A 247 -14.51 -15.82 6.45
N ASN A 248 -14.58 -16.14 7.74
CA ASN A 248 -14.21 -15.18 8.78
C ASN A 248 -12.69 -14.89 8.77
N SER A 249 -11.85 -15.90 8.66
CA SER A 249 -10.38 -15.68 8.58
C SER A 249 -9.98 -14.90 7.33
N ALA A 250 -10.66 -15.12 6.21
CA ALA A 250 -10.48 -14.31 4.99
C ALA A 250 -10.94 -12.86 5.18
N TYR A 251 -12.05 -12.64 5.89
CA TYR A 251 -12.50 -11.29 6.23
C TYR A 251 -11.49 -10.57 7.14
N GLU A 252 -11.03 -11.23 8.21
CA GLU A 252 -10.04 -10.66 9.14
C GLU A 252 -8.77 -10.22 8.41
N PHE A 253 -8.24 -11.08 7.55
CA PHE A 253 -7.10 -10.71 6.68
C PHE A 253 -7.42 -9.47 5.84
N PHE A 254 -8.54 -9.47 5.13
CA PHE A 254 -8.89 -8.36 4.25
C PHE A 254 -9.15 -7.05 5.02
N ALA A 255 -9.86 -7.11 6.14
CA ALA A 255 -10.19 -5.95 6.95
C ALA A 255 -8.95 -5.32 7.60
N SER A 256 -8.07 -6.16 8.19
CA SER A 256 -6.85 -5.69 8.85
C SER A 256 -5.83 -5.10 7.84
N THR A 257 -5.61 -5.76 6.71
CA THR A 257 -4.60 -5.35 5.73
C THR A 257 -5.03 -4.16 4.88
N SER A 258 -6.33 -4.02 4.59
CA SER A 258 -6.87 -2.87 3.85
C SER A 258 -7.13 -1.65 4.73
N ALA A 259 -7.12 -1.80 6.07
CA ALA A 259 -7.48 -0.79 7.06
C ALA A 259 -8.83 -0.10 6.80
N MET A 260 -9.61 -0.58 5.85
CA MET A 260 -10.90 -0.05 5.41
C MET A 260 -10.95 1.50 5.34
N TRP A 261 -9.83 2.12 4.98
CA TRP A 261 -9.62 3.58 4.98
C TRP A 261 -10.69 4.37 4.24
N TRP A 262 -11.33 3.79 3.25
CA TRP A 262 -12.43 4.37 2.51
C TRP A 262 -13.69 4.59 3.36
N CYS A 263 -13.80 3.91 4.51
CA CYS A 263 -14.92 4.07 5.45
C CYS A 263 -14.76 5.28 6.39
N THR A 264 -13.59 5.92 6.45
CA THR A 264 -13.30 7.02 7.42
C THR A 264 -14.25 8.21 7.37
N LYS A 265 -15.00 8.38 6.29
CA LYS A 265 -16.04 9.42 6.16
C LYS A 265 -17.34 9.06 6.86
N PHE A 266 -17.51 7.83 7.31
CA PHE A 266 -18.74 7.39 7.93
C PHE A 266 -18.71 7.61 9.45
N SER A 267 -19.90 7.72 10.04
CA SER A 267 -20.02 7.64 11.51
C SER A 267 -19.62 6.25 12.00
N PRO A 268 -19.18 6.12 13.26
CA PRO A 268 -18.80 4.83 13.85
C PRO A 268 -19.89 3.76 13.71
N ASP A 269 -21.17 4.12 13.91
CA ASP A 269 -22.29 3.19 13.73
C ASP A 269 -22.41 2.67 12.30
N LYS A 270 -22.22 3.56 11.31
CA LYS A 270 -22.28 3.19 9.91
C LYS A 270 -21.09 2.31 9.51
N ILE A 271 -19.91 2.57 10.07
CA ILE A 271 -18.73 1.72 9.89
C ILE A 271 -19.01 0.32 10.43
N ARG A 272 -19.51 0.21 11.67
CA ARG A 272 -19.87 -1.08 12.27
C ARG A 272 -20.87 -1.86 11.43
N LEU A 273 -21.91 -1.18 10.93
CA LEU A 273 -22.92 -1.81 10.07
C LEU A 273 -22.31 -2.32 8.75
N VAL A 274 -21.45 -1.53 8.11
CA VAL A 274 -20.76 -1.92 6.85
C VAL A 274 -19.85 -3.11 7.08
N SER A 275 -19.00 -3.06 8.10
CA SER A 275 -18.08 -4.14 8.47
C SER A 275 -18.81 -5.43 8.75
N GLN A 276 -19.91 -5.37 9.53
CA GLN A 276 -20.76 -6.53 9.82
C GLN A 276 -21.39 -7.14 8.55
N LYS A 277 -21.88 -6.29 7.63
CA LYS A 277 -22.46 -6.78 6.37
C LYS A 277 -21.40 -7.47 5.49
N ILE A 278 -20.20 -6.92 5.41
CA ILE A 278 -19.11 -7.52 4.65
C ILE A 278 -18.71 -8.84 5.30
N ARG A 279 -18.48 -8.89 6.62
CA ARG A 279 -18.16 -10.11 7.37
C ARG A 279 -19.20 -11.21 7.12
N THR A 280 -20.48 -10.89 7.31
CA THR A 280 -21.59 -11.84 7.06
C THR A 280 -21.59 -12.36 5.62
N ALA A 281 -21.23 -11.51 4.64
CA ALA A 281 -21.17 -11.95 3.24
C ALA A 281 -20.00 -12.92 2.99
N PHE A 282 -18.85 -12.71 3.61
CA PHE A 282 -17.71 -13.63 3.55
C PHE A 282 -18.04 -14.99 4.17
N GLU A 283 -18.85 -15.02 5.22
CA GLU A 283 -19.28 -16.25 5.89
C GLU A 283 -20.35 -17.01 5.10
N ARG A 284 -21.37 -16.31 4.58
CA ARG A 284 -22.50 -16.92 3.84
C ARG A 284 -22.06 -17.54 2.51
N LYS A 285 -21.12 -16.91 1.82
CA LYS A 285 -20.49 -17.42 0.61
C LYS A 285 -19.00 -17.48 0.88
N PRO A 286 -18.50 -18.57 1.50
CA PRO A 286 -17.17 -18.59 2.06
C PRO A 286 -16.11 -18.20 1.03
N VAL A 287 -15.45 -17.09 1.26
CA VAL A 287 -14.23 -16.72 0.54
C VAL A 287 -13.11 -17.53 1.17
N LYS A 288 -12.69 -18.59 0.51
CA LYS A 288 -11.59 -19.45 1.00
C LYS A 288 -10.25 -19.13 0.38
N GLN A 289 -10.23 -18.33 -0.65
CA GLN A 289 -9.03 -17.89 -1.34
C GLN A 289 -9.15 -16.43 -1.72
N ILE A 290 -8.07 -15.69 -1.55
CA ILE A 290 -7.94 -14.30 -1.99
C ILE A 290 -6.72 -14.21 -2.90
N THR A 291 -6.91 -13.68 -4.09
CA THR A 291 -5.83 -13.46 -5.05
C THR A 291 -4.96 -12.30 -4.59
N THR A 292 -3.68 -12.57 -4.43
CA THR A 292 -2.64 -11.55 -4.33
C THR A 292 -2.02 -11.37 -5.70
N ASP A 293 -2.05 -10.16 -6.20
CA ASP A 293 -1.50 -9.77 -7.48
C ASP A 293 -0.76 -8.45 -7.32
N ILE A 294 0.56 -8.49 -7.47
CA ILE A 294 1.44 -7.37 -7.21
C ILE A 294 2.39 -7.15 -8.39
N ILE A 295 2.85 -5.91 -8.51
CA ILE A 295 3.90 -5.55 -9.45
C ILE A 295 5.09 -5.05 -8.64
N LEU A 296 6.23 -5.69 -8.85
CA LEU A 296 7.53 -5.24 -8.39
C LEU A 296 8.15 -4.38 -9.47
N ALA A 297 8.67 -3.22 -9.11
CA ALA A 297 9.27 -2.27 -10.03
C ALA A 297 10.61 -1.76 -9.50
N TYR A 298 11.57 -1.66 -10.38
CA TYR A 298 12.93 -1.23 -10.09
C TYR A 298 13.39 -0.24 -11.14
N GLY A 299 14.22 0.71 -10.72
CA GLY A 299 14.90 1.63 -11.62
C GLY A 299 16.13 2.19 -10.94
N ARG A 300 17.15 2.58 -11.73
CA ARG A 300 18.40 3.14 -11.24
C ARG A 300 18.52 4.60 -11.62
N LYS A 301 18.97 5.45 -10.70
CA LYS A 301 19.33 6.82 -11.02
C LYS A 301 20.60 6.83 -11.84
N PRO A 302 20.67 7.57 -12.95
CA PRO A 302 21.93 7.74 -13.71
C PRO A 302 23.11 8.16 -12.82
N SER A 303 24.32 7.73 -13.21
CA SER A 303 25.58 8.11 -12.54
C SER A 303 25.97 9.55 -12.83
#